data_a70d9404ce52f8962cf15b74d245f166
#
_entry.id   a70d9404ce52f8962cf15b74d245f166
#
_cell.length_a   1.000
_cell.length_b   1.000
_cell.length_c   1.000
_cell.angle_alpha   90.00
_cell.angle_beta   90.00
_cell.angle_gamma   90.00
#
_symmetry.space_group_name_H-M   'P 1'
#
loop_
_entity.id
_entity.type
_entity.pdbx_description
1 polymer ?
#
loop_
_entity_poly.entity_id
_entity_poly.type
_entity_poly.pdbx_seq_one_letter_code
_entity_poly.pdbx_strand_id
1 'polypeptide(L)'
;SLVVDFAYQQEPASILWVVRTDGVLAGLTYQRTENVIAWHRHILGGYCDTGKTTTTQKLTFTSVDTGEDSIAISSHGLSTGDPVTYYTTETPVGGLSQGIFYFVIVVDANNIKLALTPEDATAGTPVIDITSGAGGKTHYIYLGFNKSNNVFYATGHGFGEDEEIYYYPTNDTHKLTNLNKNVPYIVDPITNYSFRLKNKFVFKDYQTAGVNYQIRDYLDPGTVSTTKTTHKWLSHAKVKTIATIPTENAEDELYMIVERYINGATVNYVEFLTPFDYGNDDEDAFFLDSGLTYDGSKTLTITRLHHLEGELCNVLNNGATHTDETVASGNITLDDHGEKVHVGLQYDSILETMRIESGSQDGTAQGKTKRIHGVTVRVDRSMGGSVGPNLQNLELLTYRTSALPLTSSIPYFTGDKDVEFRGDYETDGHIVVKQEQPLPLNVVALFPRLNTFDG
;
A
#
# COMPACT_ATOMS: atom_id res chain seq x y z
N SER A 1 -11.35 -7.84 -12.66
CA SER A 1 -10.16 -8.68 -12.92
C SER A 1 -10.58 -10.00 -13.53
N LEU A 2 -9.80 -10.54 -14.46
CA LEU A 2 -10.01 -11.87 -15.07
C LEU A 2 -9.22 -12.90 -14.25
N VAL A 3 -9.61 -14.19 -14.41
CA VAL A 3 -8.87 -15.34 -13.86
C VAL A 3 -7.69 -15.65 -14.79
N VAL A 4 -6.51 -15.81 -14.21
CA VAL A 4 -5.27 -16.18 -14.92
C VAL A 4 -4.98 -17.65 -14.75
N ASP A 5 -5.16 -18.15 -13.52
CA ASP A 5 -4.86 -19.52 -13.14
C ASP A 5 -5.74 -19.98 -11.98
N PHE A 6 -5.90 -21.30 -11.79
CA PHE A 6 -6.63 -21.85 -10.66
C PHE A 6 -6.10 -23.22 -10.27
N ALA A 7 -6.25 -23.58 -8.99
CA ALA A 7 -5.92 -24.87 -8.43
C ALA A 7 -6.96 -25.27 -7.37
N TYR A 8 -7.17 -26.55 -7.18
CA TYR A 8 -8.11 -27.07 -6.18
C TYR A 8 -7.35 -27.83 -5.10
N GLN A 9 -7.52 -27.39 -3.87
CA GLN A 9 -7.04 -28.04 -2.65
C GLN A 9 -8.19 -28.84 -2.07
N GLN A 10 -7.96 -30.12 -1.76
CA GLN A 10 -8.97 -31.00 -1.20
C GLN A 10 -8.86 -31.11 0.31
N GLU A 11 -7.66 -31.22 0.83
CA GLU A 11 -7.38 -31.40 2.25
C GLU A 11 -6.49 -30.26 2.79
N PRO A 12 -6.64 -29.82 4.06
CA PRO A 12 -7.64 -30.24 5.07
C PRO A 12 -9.02 -29.62 4.85
N ALA A 13 -9.14 -28.66 3.96
CA ALA A 13 -10.39 -27.98 3.59
C ALA A 13 -10.49 -27.85 2.07
N SER A 14 -11.71 -28.06 1.55
CA SER A 14 -11.97 -27.90 0.12
C SER A 14 -11.92 -26.43 -0.27
N ILE A 15 -10.84 -26.02 -0.95
CA ILE A 15 -10.61 -24.64 -1.37
C ILE A 15 -10.30 -24.60 -2.87
N LEU A 16 -11.06 -23.80 -3.61
CA LEU A 16 -10.72 -23.44 -4.98
C LEU A 16 -9.88 -22.17 -4.94
N TRP A 17 -8.59 -22.30 -5.23
CA TRP A 17 -7.66 -21.19 -5.35
C TRP A 17 -7.71 -20.60 -6.76
N VAL A 18 -7.66 -19.27 -6.85
CA VAL A 18 -7.79 -18.53 -8.11
C VAL A 18 -6.79 -17.37 -8.12
N VAL A 19 -6.00 -17.29 -9.17
CA VAL A 19 -5.11 -16.12 -9.42
C VAL A 19 -5.83 -15.16 -10.36
N ARG A 20 -5.87 -13.90 -9.97
CA ARG A 20 -6.48 -12.83 -10.76
C ARG A 20 -5.43 -12.09 -11.59
N THR A 21 -5.87 -11.37 -12.63
CA THR A 21 -4.98 -10.55 -13.50
C THR A 21 -4.22 -9.46 -12.77
N ASP A 22 -4.71 -8.99 -11.62
CA ASP A 22 -4.02 -8.04 -10.73
C ASP A 22 -2.99 -8.70 -9.80
N GLY A 23 -2.83 -10.02 -9.88
CA GLY A 23 -1.89 -10.80 -9.08
C GLY A 23 -2.40 -11.18 -7.69
N VAL A 24 -3.66 -10.83 -7.35
CA VAL A 24 -4.28 -11.21 -6.08
C VAL A 24 -4.63 -12.69 -6.12
N LEU A 25 -4.28 -13.42 -5.06
CA LEU A 25 -4.73 -14.78 -4.81
C LEU A 25 -6.08 -14.72 -4.09
N ALA A 26 -7.10 -15.38 -4.65
CA ALA A 26 -8.40 -15.54 -4.02
C ALA A 26 -8.66 -17.02 -3.74
N GLY A 27 -9.34 -17.32 -2.63
CA GLY A 27 -9.77 -18.66 -2.29
C GLY A 27 -11.28 -18.73 -2.08
N LEU A 28 -11.92 -19.74 -2.64
CA LEU A 28 -13.30 -20.09 -2.33
C LEU A 28 -13.29 -21.33 -1.44
N THR A 29 -13.54 -21.16 -0.14
CA THR A 29 -13.79 -22.28 0.75
C THR A 29 -15.19 -22.82 0.49
N TYR A 30 -15.28 -24.11 0.16
CA TYR A 30 -16.55 -24.79 -0.11
C TYR A 30 -16.64 -26.08 0.69
N GLN A 31 -17.25 -26.02 1.87
CA GLN A 31 -17.52 -27.17 2.73
C GLN A 31 -19.02 -27.41 2.83
N ARG A 32 -19.50 -28.31 2.01
CA ARG A 32 -20.93 -28.56 1.86
C ARG A 32 -21.56 -29.14 3.13
N THR A 33 -20.83 -29.96 3.86
CA THR A 33 -21.31 -30.61 5.10
C THR A 33 -21.52 -29.58 6.21
N GLU A 34 -20.72 -28.52 6.24
CA GLU A 34 -20.76 -27.46 7.24
C GLU A 34 -21.54 -26.23 6.78
N ASN A 35 -22.10 -26.25 5.56
CA ASN A 35 -22.71 -25.08 4.92
C ASN A 35 -21.80 -23.85 4.80
N VAL A 36 -20.49 -24.06 4.69
CA VAL A 36 -19.54 -22.97 4.52
C VAL A 36 -19.29 -22.76 3.03
N ILE A 37 -19.62 -21.56 2.55
CA ILE A 37 -19.28 -21.06 1.21
C ILE A 37 -18.81 -19.63 1.39
N ALA A 38 -17.51 -19.41 1.29
CA ALA A 38 -16.94 -18.09 1.54
C ALA A 38 -15.77 -17.80 0.62
N TRP A 39 -15.74 -16.58 0.07
CA TRP A 39 -14.59 -16.05 -0.64
C TRP A 39 -13.68 -15.30 0.32
N HIS A 40 -12.40 -15.55 0.20
CA HIS A 40 -11.35 -14.77 0.84
C HIS A 40 -10.29 -14.39 -0.20
N ARG A 41 -9.50 -13.39 0.10
CA ARG A 41 -8.40 -12.95 -0.76
C ARG A 41 -7.13 -12.79 0.06
N HIS A 42 -6.01 -13.08 -0.57
CA HIS A 42 -4.69 -12.93 -0.02
C HIS A 42 -3.95 -11.86 -0.82
N ILE A 43 -3.65 -10.76 -0.16
CA ILE A 43 -2.78 -9.70 -0.68
C ILE A 43 -1.43 -9.96 -0.05
N LEU A 44 -0.49 -10.45 -0.85
CA LEU A 44 0.82 -10.82 -0.35
C LEU A 44 1.63 -9.59 0.05
N GLY A 45 2.39 -9.72 1.13
CA GLY A 45 3.36 -8.73 1.57
C GLY A 45 4.46 -8.49 0.54
N GLY A 46 5.13 -7.33 0.62
CA GLY A 46 6.12 -6.89 -0.34
C GLY A 46 5.51 -6.30 -1.62
N TYR A 47 6.36 -6.03 -2.61
CA TYR A 47 6.03 -5.18 -3.74
C TYR A 47 6.34 -5.84 -5.08
N CYS A 48 5.67 -5.35 -6.15
CA CYS A 48 5.91 -5.69 -7.53
C CYS A 48 6.08 -4.39 -8.36
N ASP A 49 6.99 -4.39 -9.31
CA ASP A 49 7.17 -3.25 -10.23
C ASP A 49 6.00 -3.18 -11.21
N THR A 50 5.26 -2.08 -11.20
CA THR A 50 4.20 -1.83 -12.18
C THR A 50 4.73 -1.49 -13.57
N GLY A 51 6.05 -1.27 -13.69
CA GLY A 51 6.68 -0.70 -14.89
C GLY A 51 6.38 0.78 -15.10
N LYS A 52 5.67 1.43 -14.16
CA LYS A 52 5.30 2.84 -14.26
C LYS A 52 6.29 3.71 -13.50
N THR A 53 6.69 4.79 -14.14
CA THR A 53 7.68 5.71 -13.59
C THR A 53 7.25 7.15 -13.80
N THR A 54 7.73 8.01 -12.91
CA THR A 54 7.72 9.46 -13.09
C THR A 54 9.13 9.98 -12.90
N THR A 55 9.65 10.72 -13.87
CA THR A 55 10.94 11.40 -13.73
C THR A 55 10.69 12.84 -13.33
N THR A 56 11.28 13.28 -12.23
CA THR A 56 11.11 14.65 -11.73
C THR A 56 12.41 15.43 -11.70
N GLN A 57 12.30 16.73 -11.93
CA GLN A 57 13.39 17.69 -11.78
C GLN A 57 12.81 19.09 -11.58
N LYS A 58 13.41 19.87 -10.70
CA LYS A 58 13.10 21.28 -10.55
C LYS A 58 14.19 22.13 -11.23
N LEU A 59 13.80 22.89 -12.24
CA LEU A 59 14.66 23.83 -12.95
C LEU A 59 14.23 25.27 -12.69
N THR A 60 15.16 26.20 -12.76
CA THR A 60 14.92 27.64 -12.57
C THR A 60 15.33 28.43 -13.78
N PHE A 61 14.60 29.50 -14.08
CA PHE A 61 14.95 30.47 -15.10
C PHE A 61 14.57 31.89 -14.69
N THR A 62 15.23 32.86 -15.26
CA THR A 62 14.98 34.28 -15.01
C THR A 62 14.85 35.07 -16.32
N SER A 63 15.01 34.42 -17.46
CA SER A 63 15.01 35.04 -18.79
C SER A 63 14.25 34.17 -19.79
N VAL A 64 13.52 34.83 -20.67
CA VAL A 64 12.87 34.26 -21.85
C VAL A 64 13.12 35.18 -23.04
N ASP A 65 13.13 34.62 -24.24
CA ASP A 65 13.15 35.35 -25.49
C ASP A 65 11.74 35.33 -26.10
N THR A 66 11.09 36.48 -26.13
CA THR A 66 9.74 36.63 -26.69
C THR A 66 9.72 36.72 -28.23
N GLY A 67 10.88 36.88 -28.85
CA GLY A 67 10.98 36.86 -30.34
C GLY A 67 11.15 35.47 -30.90
N GLU A 68 11.80 34.60 -30.11
CA GLU A 68 12.04 33.22 -30.45
C GLU A 68 11.16 32.24 -29.71
N ASP A 69 10.29 32.71 -28.80
CA ASP A 69 9.43 31.87 -27.92
C ASP A 69 10.22 30.87 -27.10
N SER A 70 11.38 31.26 -26.57
CA SER A 70 12.27 30.36 -25.87
C SER A 70 12.54 30.74 -24.43
N ILE A 71 12.83 29.72 -23.61
CA ILE A 71 13.15 29.82 -22.19
C ILE A 71 14.62 29.46 -22.02
N ALA A 72 15.40 30.35 -21.40
CA ALA A 72 16.81 30.12 -21.12
C ALA A 72 17.00 29.39 -19.78
N ILE A 73 17.48 28.14 -19.84
CA ILE A 73 17.76 27.29 -18.68
C ILE A 73 19.11 26.59 -18.90
N SER A 74 20.15 27.06 -18.20
CA SER A 74 21.50 26.52 -18.39
C SER A 74 21.59 25.03 -18.05
N SER A 75 22.13 24.22 -18.97
CA SER A 75 22.38 22.80 -18.78
C SER A 75 21.15 22.03 -18.28
N HIS A 76 19.98 22.27 -18.89
CA HIS A 76 18.69 21.78 -18.40
C HIS A 76 18.54 20.26 -18.39
N GLY A 77 19.27 19.50 -19.23
CA GLY A 77 19.21 18.04 -19.28
C GLY A 77 17.85 17.44 -19.69
N LEU A 78 16.95 18.28 -20.24
CA LEU A 78 15.67 17.85 -20.76
C LEU A 78 15.80 17.30 -22.19
N SER A 79 14.82 16.49 -22.58
CA SER A 79 14.68 15.93 -23.92
C SER A 79 13.40 16.45 -24.60
N THR A 80 13.39 16.50 -25.93
CA THR A 80 12.17 16.84 -26.67
C THR A 80 11.08 15.79 -26.36
N GLY A 81 9.88 16.27 -26.02
CA GLY A 81 8.77 15.45 -25.57
C GLY A 81 8.67 15.28 -24.04
N ASP A 82 9.67 15.71 -23.27
CA ASP A 82 9.61 15.66 -21.81
C ASP A 82 8.40 16.48 -21.30
N PRO A 83 7.51 15.92 -20.45
CA PRO A 83 6.38 16.63 -19.88
C PRO A 83 6.84 17.56 -18.76
N VAL A 84 6.53 18.84 -18.87
CA VAL A 84 6.91 19.85 -17.87
C VAL A 84 5.73 20.74 -17.48
N THR A 85 5.82 21.35 -16.30
CA THR A 85 4.87 22.36 -15.86
C THR A 85 5.59 23.64 -15.48
N TYR A 86 4.92 24.77 -15.72
CA TYR A 86 5.37 26.07 -15.31
C TYR A 86 4.81 26.41 -13.93
N TYR A 87 5.66 26.97 -13.06
CA TYR A 87 5.26 27.46 -11.74
C TYR A 87 5.98 28.76 -11.37
N THR A 88 5.27 29.68 -10.74
CA THR A 88 5.83 30.90 -10.18
C THR A 88 4.99 31.43 -9.01
N THR A 89 5.62 32.13 -8.11
CA THR A 89 4.97 32.98 -7.08
C THR A 89 5.03 34.47 -7.45
N GLU A 90 5.66 34.77 -8.57
CA GLU A 90 5.81 36.12 -9.14
C GLU A 90 4.74 36.40 -10.21
N THR A 91 4.83 37.53 -10.89
CA THR A 91 4.02 37.80 -12.06
C THR A 91 4.30 36.77 -13.15
N PRO A 92 3.29 36.03 -13.64
CA PRO A 92 3.52 34.99 -14.64
C PRO A 92 4.11 35.55 -15.95
N VAL A 93 4.93 34.75 -16.61
CA VAL A 93 5.37 34.97 -17.98
C VAL A 93 4.17 34.88 -18.90
N GLY A 94 3.95 35.87 -19.77
CA GLY A 94 2.82 35.88 -20.71
C GLY A 94 2.91 34.70 -21.66
N GLY A 95 1.76 34.07 -21.95
CA GLY A 95 1.68 32.84 -22.72
C GLY A 95 1.81 31.55 -21.88
N LEU A 96 2.37 31.61 -20.65
CA LEU A 96 2.49 30.45 -19.78
C LEU A 96 1.44 30.44 -18.67
N SER A 97 0.83 29.31 -18.47
CA SER A 97 -0.16 29.06 -17.42
C SER A 97 0.34 28.02 -16.41
N GLN A 98 0.07 28.24 -15.13
CA GLN A 98 0.30 27.22 -14.10
C GLN A 98 -0.80 26.17 -14.15
N GLY A 99 -0.50 24.97 -13.68
CA GLY A 99 -1.50 23.91 -13.52
C GLY A 99 -1.70 23.01 -14.75
N ILE A 100 -1.07 23.30 -15.88
CA ILE A 100 -1.11 22.47 -17.08
C ILE A 100 0.26 21.89 -17.43
N PHE A 101 0.27 20.74 -18.12
CA PHE A 101 1.48 20.17 -18.69
C PHE A 101 1.74 20.76 -20.05
N TYR A 102 2.99 21.08 -20.29
CA TYR A 102 3.60 21.39 -21.56
C TYR A 102 4.59 20.30 -21.93
N PHE A 103 5.01 20.27 -23.21
CA PHE A 103 6.01 19.33 -23.69
C PHE A 103 7.19 20.10 -24.27
N VAL A 104 8.38 19.68 -23.89
CA VAL A 104 9.63 20.36 -24.24
C VAL A 104 9.99 20.18 -25.70
N ILE A 105 10.40 21.25 -26.36
CA ILE A 105 11.15 21.24 -27.62
C ILE A 105 12.54 21.73 -27.27
N VAL A 106 13.55 20.86 -27.38
CA VAL A 106 14.94 21.23 -27.11
C VAL A 106 15.50 22.01 -28.29
N VAL A 107 15.93 23.25 -28.05
CA VAL A 107 16.62 24.09 -29.02
C VAL A 107 18.12 23.79 -28.97
N ASP A 108 18.70 23.86 -27.76
CA ASP A 108 20.09 23.52 -27.46
C ASP A 108 20.23 23.13 -25.99
N ALA A 109 21.46 22.98 -25.48
CA ALA A 109 21.72 22.60 -24.09
C ALA A 109 21.23 23.60 -23.04
N ASN A 110 20.93 24.85 -23.43
CA ASN A 110 20.57 25.96 -22.56
C ASN A 110 19.22 26.61 -22.89
N ASN A 111 18.57 26.20 -23.98
CA ASN A 111 17.33 26.82 -24.45
C ASN A 111 16.30 25.76 -24.81
N ILE A 112 15.06 26.00 -24.38
CA ILE A 112 13.91 25.15 -24.71
C ILE A 112 12.77 26.00 -25.24
N LYS A 113 11.88 25.43 -26.06
CA LYS A 113 10.55 25.91 -26.36
C LYS A 113 9.52 24.94 -25.80
N LEU A 114 8.27 25.34 -25.74
CA LEU A 114 7.18 24.52 -25.19
C LEU A 114 6.08 24.31 -26.20
N ALA A 115 5.45 23.14 -26.17
CA ALA A 115 4.26 22.79 -26.94
C ALA A 115 3.14 22.28 -26.01
N LEU A 116 1.90 22.21 -26.50
CA LEU A 116 0.76 21.71 -25.72
C LEU A 116 0.62 20.19 -25.77
N THR A 117 1.13 19.54 -26.80
CA THR A 117 1.05 18.08 -26.97
C THR A 117 2.42 17.48 -27.22
N PRO A 118 2.63 16.18 -26.92
CA PRO A 118 3.86 15.49 -27.24
C PRO A 118 4.13 15.43 -28.75
N GLU A 119 3.07 15.34 -29.53
CA GLU A 119 3.11 15.31 -31.01
C GLU A 119 3.65 16.65 -31.56
N ASP A 120 3.12 17.77 -31.07
CA ASP A 120 3.58 19.11 -31.43
C ASP A 120 5.03 19.33 -31.04
N ALA A 121 5.41 18.85 -29.84
CA ALA A 121 6.80 18.92 -29.39
C ALA A 121 7.74 18.14 -30.31
N THR A 122 7.34 16.95 -30.74
CA THR A 122 8.11 16.12 -31.67
C THR A 122 8.18 16.75 -33.06
N ALA A 123 7.10 17.38 -33.54
CA ALA A 123 7.04 18.11 -34.80
C ALA A 123 7.81 19.44 -34.77
N GLY A 124 8.06 19.97 -33.56
CA GLY A 124 8.68 21.30 -33.35
C GLY A 124 7.73 22.48 -33.58
N THR A 125 6.45 22.21 -33.79
CA THR A 125 5.42 23.23 -34.06
C THR A 125 4.01 22.64 -33.86
N PRO A 126 3.00 23.42 -33.37
CA PRO A 126 3.12 24.81 -32.90
C PRO A 126 3.84 24.94 -31.55
N VAL A 127 4.52 26.06 -31.36
CA VAL A 127 5.12 26.43 -30.08
C VAL A 127 4.19 27.36 -29.29
N ILE A 128 4.39 27.43 -27.97
CA ILE A 128 3.68 28.38 -27.11
C ILE A 128 4.24 29.78 -27.36
N ASP A 129 3.37 30.73 -27.76
CA ASP A 129 3.68 32.14 -27.93
C ASP A 129 3.97 32.78 -26.55
N ILE A 130 5.21 33.21 -26.33
CA ILE A 130 5.66 33.89 -25.09
C ILE A 130 5.51 35.40 -25.28
N THR A 131 4.44 35.97 -24.72
CA THR A 131 4.03 37.36 -24.97
C THR A 131 4.64 38.37 -23.99
N SER A 132 5.26 37.95 -22.90
CA SER A 132 5.97 38.85 -21.96
C SER A 132 7.17 38.19 -21.30
N GLY A 133 8.15 39.02 -20.93
CA GLY A 133 9.40 38.56 -20.31
C GLY A 133 9.24 38.11 -18.85
N ALA A 134 10.25 37.40 -18.34
CA ALA A 134 10.35 36.96 -16.94
C ALA A 134 10.67 38.12 -15.96
N GLY A 135 10.99 39.31 -16.44
CA GLY A 135 11.28 40.50 -15.62
C GLY A 135 12.48 40.34 -14.67
N GLY A 136 13.39 39.41 -14.94
CA GLY A 136 14.51 39.07 -14.07
C GLY A 136 14.12 38.35 -12.75
N LYS A 137 12.85 37.94 -12.64
CA LYS A 137 12.32 37.19 -11.49
C LYS A 137 12.58 35.70 -11.67
N THR A 138 12.56 34.97 -10.54
CA THR A 138 12.74 33.53 -10.57
C THR A 138 11.45 32.80 -10.89
N HIS A 139 11.49 32.03 -11.94
CA HIS A 139 10.42 31.14 -12.37
C HIS A 139 10.93 29.69 -12.38
N TYR A 140 10.02 28.75 -12.41
CA TYR A 140 10.32 27.33 -12.28
C TYR A 140 9.70 26.51 -13.41
N ILE A 141 10.45 25.52 -13.86
CA ILE A 141 9.96 24.43 -14.70
C ILE A 141 10.11 23.13 -13.88
N TYR A 142 9.03 22.39 -13.74
CA TYR A 142 9.04 21.08 -13.10
C TYR A 142 8.82 19.99 -14.16
N LEU A 143 9.81 19.12 -14.31
CA LEU A 143 9.69 17.92 -15.14
C LEU A 143 8.77 16.91 -14.45
N GLY A 144 7.84 16.33 -15.17
CA GLY A 144 6.99 15.20 -14.75
C GLY A 144 6.11 15.41 -13.52
N PHE A 145 6.07 16.64 -12.99
CA PHE A 145 5.30 16.97 -11.79
C PHE A 145 4.70 18.37 -11.88
N ASN A 146 3.46 18.50 -11.46
CA ASN A 146 2.76 19.76 -11.39
C ASN A 146 2.65 20.25 -9.95
N LYS A 147 3.49 21.23 -9.58
CA LYS A 147 3.53 21.78 -8.22
C LYS A 147 2.25 22.56 -7.84
N SER A 148 1.49 23.07 -8.79
CA SER A 148 0.29 23.87 -8.52
C SER A 148 -0.89 23.04 -7.99
N ASN A 149 -0.94 21.75 -8.36
CA ASN A 149 -2.04 20.85 -8.02
C ASN A 149 -1.61 19.44 -7.61
N ASN A 150 -0.29 19.24 -7.38
CA ASN A 150 0.31 17.99 -6.94
C ASN A 150 0.04 16.79 -7.86
N VAL A 151 0.08 17.01 -9.18
CA VAL A 151 -0.18 15.99 -10.20
C VAL A 151 1.13 15.44 -10.74
N PHE A 152 1.22 14.11 -10.79
CA PHE A 152 2.31 13.37 -11.42
C PHE A 152 1.98 13.04 -12.87
N TYR A 153 3.00 13.04 -13.73
CA TYR A 153 2.91 12.55 -15.08
C TYR A 153 3.56 11.17 -15.19
N ALA A 154 2.82 10.21 -15.68
CA ALA A 154 3.32 8.86 -15.97
C ALA A 154 2.57 8.30 -17.18
N THR A 155 3.26 8.14 -18.29
CA THR A 155 2.67 7.73 -19.57
C THR A 155 1.97 6.39 -19.47
N GLY A 156 0.67 6.37 -19.82
CA GLY A 156 -0.12 5.14 -19.85
C GLY A 156 -0.07 4.39 -18.52
N HIS A 157 -0.21 5.10 -17.38
CA HIS A 157 -0.07 4.47 -16.07
C HIS A 157 -1.09 3.35 -15.82
N GLY A 158 -2.33 3.50 -16.34
CA GLY A 158 -3.36 2.46 -16.25
C GLY A 158 -3.86 2.20 -14.82
N PHE A 159 -3.51 3.06 -13.86
CA PHE A 159 -4.02 2.96 -12.49
C PHE A 159 -5.51 3.26 -12.45
N GLY A 160 -6.24 2.46 -11.66
CA GLY A 160 -7.65 2.70 -11.34
C GLY A 160 -7.84 3.74 -10.25
N GLU A 161 -9.08 4.22 -10.11
CA GLU A 161 -9.47 5.05 -8.97
C GLU A 161 -9.38 4.23 -7.69
N ASP A 162 -8.86 4.85 -6.63
CA ASP A 162 -8.61 4.24 -5.32
C ASP A 162 -7.67 3.02 -5.33
N GLU A 163 -6.91 2.81 -6.41
CA GLU A 163 -5.86 1.79 -6.45
C GLU A 163 -4.74 2.14 -5.48
N GLU A 164 -4.25 1.13 -4.76
CA GLU A 164 -3.15 1.27 -3.82
C GLU A 164 -1.81 1.06 -4.52
N ILE A 165 -0.93 2.06 -4.39
CA ILE A 165 0.43 2.00 -4.93
C ILE A 165 1.45 2.43 -3.87
N TYR A 166 2.71 2.08 -4.12
CA TYR A 166 3.83 2.39 -3.25
C TYR A 166 4.89 3.18 -4.00
N TYR A 167 5.48 4.14 -3.32
CA TYR A 167 6.52 5.00 -3.86
C TYR A 167 7.90 4.36 -3.69
N TYR A 168 8.67 4.31 -4.76
CA TYR A 168 10.05 3.84 -4.74
C TYR A 168 10.97 4.81 -5.51
N PRO A 169 11.78 5.65 -4.83
CA PRO A 169 12.78 6.49 -5.48
C PRO A 169 13.96 5.63 -5.92
N THR A 170 14.45 5.84 -7.14
CA THR A 170 15.68 5.17 -7.60
C THR A 170 16.94 5.72 -6.94
N ASN A 171 16.81 6.87 -6.26
CA ASN A 171 17.86 7.51 -5.48
C ASN A 171 17.26 8.18 -4.24
N ASP A 172 17.55 7.65 -3.06
CA ASP A 172 17.01 8.11 -1.78
C ASP A 172 17.44 9.54 -1.43
N THR A 173 18.61 9.99 -1.88
CA THR A 173 19.09 11.36 -1.64
C THR A 173 18.24 12.40 -2.36
N HIS A 174 17.60 12.03 -3.46
CA HIS A 174 16.79 12.91 -4.30
C HIS A 174 15.30 12.52 -4.33
N LYS A 175 14.84 11.81 -3.30
CA LYS A 175 13.43 11.47 -3.14
C LYS A 175 12.54 12.71 -2.97
N LEU A 176 11.26 12.54 -3.25
CA LEU A 176 10.24 13.52 -2.88
C LEU A 176 10.11 13.55 -1.35
N THR A 177 10.18 14.72 -0.74
CA THR A 177 10.46 14.84 0.72
C THR A 177 9.35 14.29 1.60
N ASN A 178 8.11 14.28 1.13
CA ASN A 178 6.94 13.82 1.89
C ASN A 178 6.46 12.42 1.47
N LEU A 179 7.15 11.76 0.53
CA LEU A 179 6.87 10.37 0.17
C LEU A 179 7.91 9.44 0.79
N ASN A 180 7.43 8.36 1.39
CA ASN A 180 8.26 7.35 2.00
C ASN A 180 8.08 6.00 1.29
N LYS A 181 9.14 5.19 1.25
CA LYS A 181 9.06 3.78 0.87
C LYS A 181 8.16 3.04 1.86
N ASN A 182 7.58 1.95 1.40
CA ASN A 182 6.78 1.04 2.23
C ASN A 182 5.49 1.66 2.83
N VAL A 183 5.10 2.85 2.36
CA VAL A 183 3.86 3.51 2.74
C VAL A 183 2.88 3.43 1.58
N PRO A 184 1.66 2.94 1.81
CA PRO A 184 0.63 2.89 0.79
C PRO A 184 0.03 4.26 0.49
N TYR A 185 -0.09 4.57 -0.77
CA TYR A 185 -0.76 5.76 -1.30
C TYR A 185 -1.93 5.35 -2.19
N ILE A 186 -2.98 6.14 -2.19
CA ILE A 186 -4.18 5.90 -2.98
C ILE A 186 -4.15 6.78 -4.22
N VAL A 187 -4.36 6.17 -5.37
CA VAL A 187 -4.36 6.87 -6.66
C VAL A 187 -5.69 7.58 -6.90
N ASP A 188 -5.61 8.81 -7.40
CA ASP A 188 -6.70 9.57 -7.99
C ASP A 188 -6.32 9.88 -9.45
N PRO A 189 -6.74 9.04 -10.42
CA PRO A 189 -6.37 9.21 -11.81
C PRO A 189 -7.11 10.43 -12.39
N ILE A 190 -6.37 11.27 -13.13
CA ILE A 190 -6.92 12.47 -13.79
C ILE A 190 -7.08 12.19 -15.28
N THR A 191 -6.05 11.60 -15.89
CA THR A 191 -6.02 11.16 -17.28
C THR A 191 -5.25 9.85 -17.39
N ASN A 192 -5.15 9.27 -18.59
CA ASN A 192 -4.27 8.09 -18.81
C ASN A 192 -2.77 8.39 -18.63
N TYR A 193 -2.40 9.65 -18.45
CA TYR A 193 -1.01 10.10 -18.33
C TYR A 193 -0.71 10.81 -17.03
N SER A 194 -1.72 11.04 -16.20
CA SER A 194 -1.54 11.85 -14.99
C SER A 194 -2.47 11.43 -13.86
N PHE A 195 -1.94 11.50 -12.63
CA PHE A 195 -2.66 11.15 -11.42
C PHE A 195 -2.18 11.97 -10.22
N ARG A 196 -2.99 11.98 -9.18
CA ARG A 196 -2.64 12.50 -7.85
C ARG A 196 -2.59 11.37 -6.84
N LEU A 197 -2.01 11.65 -5.69
CA LEU A 197 -2.01 10.76 -4.54
C LEU A 197 -2.88 11.31 -3.43
N LYS A 198 -3.61 10.40 -2.78
CA LYS A 198 -4.33 10.62 -1.53
C LYS A 198 -3.64 9.81 -0.43
N ASN A 199 -3.70 10.30 0.80
CA ASN A 199 -3.27 9.51 1.95
C ASN A 199 -4.26 8.36 2.18
N LYS A 200 -3.76 7.15 2.44
CA LYS A 200 -4.61 5.98 2.70
C LYS A 200 -5.44 6.15 3.99
N PHE A 201 -4.84 6.72 5.03
CA PHE A 201 -5.41 6.79 6.38
C PHE A 201 -5.72 8.19 6.90
N VAL A 202 -5.53 9.23 6.08
CA VAL A 202 -5.83 10.61 6.46
C VAL A 202 -7.05 11.09 5.72
N PHE A 203 -8.08 11.47 6.48
CA PHE A 203 -9.36 11.96 5.97
C PHE A 203 -9.56 13.40 6.42
N LYS A 204 -10.22 14.18 5.60
CA LYS A 204 -10.71 15.52 5.95
C LYS A 204 -12.22 15.53 5.97
N ASP A 205 -12.76 16.20 6.97
CA ASP A 205 -14.20 16.45 7.04
C ASP A 205 -14.59 17.54 6.05
N TYR A 206 -15.56 17.23 5.22
CA TYR A 206 -16.18 18.16 4.32
C TYR A 206 -17.66 18.31 4.66
N GLN A 207 -18.17 19.54 4.53
CA GLN A 207 -19.58 19.82 4.73
C GLN A 207 -20.16 20.41 3.44
N THR A 208 -21.16 19.74 2.88
CA THR A 208 -21.91 20.26 1.71
C THR A 208 -23.39 20.08 1.97
N ALA A 209 -24.15 21.18 1.84
CA ALA A 209 -25.60 21.20 2.05
C ALA A 209 -26.06 20.65 3.41
N GLY A 210 -25.25 20.85 4.47
CA GLY A 210 -25.55 20.36 5.82
C GLY A 210 -25.22 18.88 6.09
N VAL A 211 -24.64 18.19 5.13
CA VAL A 211 -24.17 16.81 5.27
C VAL A 211 -22.66 16.82 5.48
N ASN A 212 -22.20 16.18 6.55
CA ASN A 212 -20.78 15.94 6.78
C ASN A 212 -20.37 14.64 6.07
N TYR A 213 -19.26 14.67 5.35
CA TYR A 213 -18.63 13.48 4.78
C TYR A 213 -17.12 13.59 4.86
N GLN A 214 -16.45 12.44 4.94
CA GLN A 214 -15.00 12.35 4.99
C GLN A 214 -14.47 11.90 3.63
N ILE A 215 -13.47 12.61 3.10
CA ILE A 215 -12.73 12.17 1.92
C ILE A 215 -11.25 12.08 2.28
N ARG A 216 -10.55 11.16 1.61
CA ARG A 216 -9.08 11.06 1.76
C ARG A 216 -8.43 12.35 1.32
N ASP A 217 -7.51 12.85 2.14
CA ASP A 217 -6.80 14.08 1.84
C ASP A 217 -5.81 13.88 0.70
N TYR A 218 -5.76 14.87 -0.20
CA TYR A 218 -4.73 14.91 -1.23
C TYR A 218 -3.35 15.17 -0.62
N LEU A 219 -2.37 14.43 -1.10
CA LEU A 219 -1.01 14.53 -0.62
C LEU A 219 -0.24 15.64 -1.35
N ASP A 220 0.47 16.49 -0.60
CA ASP A 220 1.58 17.27 -1.13
C ASP A 220 2.85 16.41 -1.06
N PRO A 221 3.40 15.95 -2.20
CA PRO A 221 4.59 15.11 -2.20
C PRO A 221 5.87 15.84 -1.78
N GLY A 222 5.77 17.13 -1.49
CA GLY A 222 6.86 17.94 -0.94
C GLY A 222 7.77 18.58 -2.00
N THR A 223 9.06 18.55 -1.72
CA THR A 223 10.06 19.22 -2.55
C THR A 223 10.61 18.29 -3.62
N VAL A 224 10.66 18.79 -4.85
CA VAL A 224 11.32 18.14 -5.99
C VAL A 224 12.78 18.57 -6.03
N SER A 225 13.70 17.61 -6.21
CA SER A 225 15.13 17.85 -6.36
C SER A 225 15.46 18.63 -7.65
N THR A 226 16.55 19.38 -7.63
CA THR A 226 17.15 19.97 -8.85
C THR A 226 17.86 18.91 -9.72
N THR A 227 18.21 17.78 -9.13
CA THR A 227 18.76 16.63 -9.86
C THR A 227 17.64 15.82 -10.50
N LYS A 228 17.77 15.52 -11.79
CA LYS A 228 16.83 14.66 -12.52
C LYS A 228 16.80 13.27 -11.88
N THR A 229 15.65 12.87 -11.38
CA THR A 229 15.46 11.62 -10.63
C THR A 229 14.23 10.89 -11.10
N THR A 230 14.36 9.59 -11.33
CA THR A 230 13.25 8.72 -11.68
C THR A 230 12.69 8.07 -10.42
N HIS A 231 11.38 8.02 -10.33
CA HIS A 231 10.62 7.36 -9.27
C HIS A 231 9.79 6.24 -9.87
N LYS A 232 9.77 5.11 -9.22
CA LYS A 232 8.92 3.97 -9.60
C LYS A 232 7.66 3.95 -8.75
N TRP A 233 6.61 3.41 -9.34
CA TRP A 233 5.35 3.14 -8.68
C TRP A 233 5.17 1.63 -8.60
N LEU A 234 5.14 1.11 -7.38
CA LEU A 234 5.02 -0.32 -7.12
C LEU A 234 3.58 -0.66 -6.74
N SER A 235 3.15 -1.89 -6.99
CA SER A 235 1.93 -2.50 -6.47
C SER A 235 2.28 -3.56 -5.43
N HIS A 236 1.28 -4.21 -4.85
CA HIS A 236 1.50 -5.44 -4.07
C HIS A 236 2.20 -6.51 -4.89
N ALA A 237 2.90 -7.43 -4.22
CA ALA A 237 3.47 -8.61 -4.84
C ALA A 237 2.40 -9.40 -5.62
N LYS A 238 2.79 -10.01 -6.74
CA LYS A 238 1.86 -10.65 -7.67
C LYS A 238 2.05 -12.15 -7.73
N VAL A 239 1.00 -12.90 -7.47
CA VAL A 239 0.95 -14.32 -7.78
C VAL A 239 0.79 -14.46 -9.30
N LYS A 240 1.65 -15.27 -9.94
CA LYS A 240 1.67 -15.51 -11.39
C LYS A 240 0.96 -16.80 -11.75
N THR A 241 1.21 -17.85 -11.00
CA THR A 241 0.66 -19.19 -11.21
C THR A 241 0.67 -19.96 -9.91
N ILE A 242 -0.17 -20.96 -9.79
CA ILE A 242 -0.35 -21.80 -8.59
C ILE A 242 -0.46 -23.27 -8.94
N ALA A 243 -0.11 -24.13 -8.01
CA ALA A 243 -0.35 -25.56 -8.09
C ALA A 243 -0.54 -26.13 -6.69
N THR A 244 -1.50 -27.06 -6.54
CA THR A 244 -1.66 -27.86 -5.32
C THR A 244 -0.89 -29.16 -5.47
N ILE A 245 -0.12 -29.52 -4.45
CA ILE A 245 0.67 -30.74 -4.41
C ILE A 245 0.21 -31.57 -3.21
N PRO A 246 -0.36 -32.77 -3.45
CA PRO A 246 -0.71 -33.69 -2.37
C PRO A 246 0.54 -34.12 -1.60
N THR A 247 0.48 -34.08 -0.28
CA THR A 247 1.56 -34.58 0.57
C THR A 247 1.21 -35.91 1.23
N GLU A 248 2.23 -36.61 1.75
CA GLU A 248 2.02 -37.90 2.44
C GLU A 248 1.27 -37.75 3.78
N ASN A 249 1.18 -36.52 4.31
CA ASN A 249 0.55 -36.22 5.61
C ASN A 249 -0.93 -35.84 5.52
N ALA A 250 -1.60 -36.12 4.39
CA ALA A 250 -3.01 -35.83 4.14
C ALA A 250 -3.38 -34.34 4.07
N GLU A 251 -2.43 -33.45 3.94
CA GLU A 251 -2.65 -32.03 3.63
C GLU A 251 -2.09 -31.70 2.26
N ASP A 252 -2.88 -31.01 1.44
CA ASP A 252 -2.42 -30.51 0.16
C ASP A 252 -1.67 -29.19 0.38
N GLU A 253 -0.48 -29.04 -0.18
CA GLU A 253 0.27 -27.80 -0.14
C GLU A 253 0.00 -26.96 -1.39
N LEU A 254 -0.30 -25.67 -1.20
CA LEU A 254 -0.43 -24.74 -2.30
C LEU A 254 0.93 -24.07 -2.58
N TYR A 255 1.52 -24.39 -3.72
CA TYR A 255 2.69 -23.73 -4.26
C TYR A 255 2.29 -22.62 -5.21
N MET A 256 3.09 -21.54 -5.22
CA MET A 256 2.86 -20.38 -6.08
C MET A 256 4.17 -19.80 -6.60
N ILE A 257 4.14 -19.24 -7.80
CA ILE A 257 5.20 -18.37 -8.31
C ILE A 257 4.77 -16.94 -8.04
N VAL A 258 5.57 -16.23 -7.24
CA VAL A 258 5.31 -14.86 -6.81
C VAL A 258 6.36 -13.92 -7.43
N GLU A 259 5.88 -12.91 -8.15
CA GLU A 259 6.71 -11.82 -8.66
C GLU A 259 6.86 -10.74 -7.59
N ARG A 260 8.11 -10.40 -7.28
CA ARG A 260 8.48 -9.41 -6.26
C ARG A 260 9.50 -8.41 -6.81
N TYR A 261 9.52 -7.21 -6.24
CA TYR A 261 10.53 -6.19 -6.52
C TYR A 261 11.45 -6.08 -5.30
N ILE A 262 12.63 -6.70 -5.38
CA ILE A 262 13.60 -6.82 -4.28
C ILE A 262 14.91 -6.17 -4.70
N ASN A 263 15.48 -5.34 -3.86
CA ASN A 263 16.76 -4.65 -4.08
C ASN A 263 16.89 -4.02 -5.48
N GLY A 264 15.82 -3.36 -5.94
CA GLY A 264 15.82 -2.67 -7.22
C GLY A 264 15.60 -3.55 -8.46
N ALA A 265 15.32 -4.84 -8.31
CA ALA A 265 15.10 -5.78 -9.40
C ALA A 265 13.78 -6.56 -9.24
N THR A 266 13.15 -6.88 -10.37
CA THR A 266 12.03 -7.82 -10.42
C THR A 266 12.55 -9.25 -10.38
N VAL A 267 12.05 -10.04 -9.43
CA VAL A 267 12.41 -11.44 -9.19
C VAL A 267 11.15 -12.30 -9.11
N ASN A 268 11.28 -13.60 -9.41
CA ASN A 268 10.21 -14.56 -9.21
C ASN A 268 10.68 -15.61 -8.19
N TYR A 269 9.85 -15.81 -7.16
CA TYR A 269 10.09 -16.82 -6.13
C TYR A 269 9.07 -17.94 -6.21
N VAL A 270 9.49 -19.15 -5.89
CA VAL A 270 8.59 -20.25 -5.59
C VAL A 270 8.33 -20.22 -4.10
N GLU A 271 7.10 -19.98 -3.75
CA GLU A 271 6.62 -19.90 -2.36
C GLU A 271 5.49 -20.92 -2.16
N PHE A 272 5.22 -21.29 -0.91
CA PHE A 272 4.09 -22.14 -0.57
C PHE A 272 3.41 -21.62 0.69
N LEU A 273 2.10 -21.87 0.82
CA LEU A 273 1.39 -21.59 2.06
C LEU A 273 1.79 -22.60 3.13
N THR A 274 2.12 -22.09 4.30
CA THR A 274 2.34 -22.94 5.48
C THR A 274 1.04 -23.67 5.88
N PRO A 275 1.11 -24.83 6.53
CA PRO A 275 -0.05 -25.53 7.05
C PRO A 275 -0.94 -24.61 7.89
N PHE A 276 -2.24 -24.86 7.86
CA PHE A 276 -3.21 -24.09 8.65
C PHE A 276 -3.01 -24.28 10.15
N ASP A 277 -2.63 -25.50 10.57
CA ASP A 277 -2.29 -25.78 11.97
C ASP A 277 -0.84 -25.37 12.24
N TYR A 278 -0.66 -24.33 13.02
CA TYR A 278 0.63 -23.78 13.43
C TYR A 278 1.13 -24.35 14.79
N GLY A 279 0.57 -25.48 15.24
CA GLY A 279 1.02 -26.15 16.48
C GLY A 279 0.50 -25.51 17.77
N ASN A 280 1.09 -25.91 18.89
CA ASN A 280 0.68 -25.47 20.23
C ASN A 280 1.69 -24.49 20.87
N ASP A 281 2.89 -24.43 20.34
CA ASP A 281 3.94 -23.56 20.85
C ASP A 281 3.91 -22.22 20.10
N ASP A 282 3.97 -21.12 20.84
CA ASP A 282 3.89 -19.76 20.30
C ASP A 282 5.08 -19.41 19.39
N GLU A 283 6.20 -20.06 19.56
CA GLU A 283 7.38 -19.94 18.70
C GLU A 283 7.27 -20.68 17.37
N ASP A 284 6.23 -21.53 17.17
CA ASP A 284 5.97 -22.23 15.91
C ASP A 284 5.08 -21.43 14.96
N ALA A 285 4.42 -20.40 15.45
CA ALA A 285 3.50 -19.58 14.70
C ALA A 285 4.21 -18.81 13.57
N PHE A 286 3.89 -19.15 12.32
CA PHE A 286 4.50 -18.53 11.14
C PHE A 286 3.46 -17.76 10.34
N PHE A 287 3.44 -16.43 10.49
CA PHE A 287 2.51 -15.51 9.82
C PHE A 287 3.26 -14.40 9.09
N LEU A 288 4.10 -14.78 8.14
CA LEU A 288 4.95 -13.91 7.35
C LEU A 288 4.98 -14.37 5.89
N ASP A 289 5.07 -13.44 4.95
CA ASP A 289 5.23 -13.75 3.53
C ASP A 289 6.71 -13.80 3.14
N SER A 290 7.05 -14.66 2.17
CA SER A 290 8.42 -14.88 1.70
C SER A 290 9.43 -15.13 2.83
N GLY A 291 8.95 -15.68 3.94
CA GLY A 291 9.72 -15.77 5.16
C GLY A 291 10.57 -17.04 5.27
N LEU A 292 11.53 -16.98 6.18
CA LEU A 292 12.38 -18.11 6.58
C LEU A 292 12.38 -18.24 8.10
N THR A 293 12.57 -19.49 8.55
CA THR A 293 12.75 -19.83 9.96
C THR A 293 14.22 -20.17 10.23
N TYR A 294 14.79 -19.51 11.22
CA TYR A 294 15.99 -19.97 11.89
C TYR A 294 15.59 -20.84 13.10
N ASP A 295 16.15 -22.00 13.21
CA ASP A 295 15.99 -22.88 14.36
C ASP A 295 17.37 -23.45 14.70
N GLY A 296 17.92 -23.06 15.86
CA GLY A 296 19.29 -23.42 16.20
C GLY A 296 19.82 -22.82 17.50
N SER A 297 21.13 -22.74 17.61
CA SER A 297 21.77 -22.17 18.80
C SER A 297 21.50 -20.70 18.97
N LYS A 298 21.48 -20.20 20.21
CA LYS A 298 21.30 -18.77 20.54
C LYS A 298 22.19 -17.86 19.71
N THR A 299 21.56 -16.95 18.97
CA THR A 299 22.28 -15.98 18.13
C THR A 299 21.63 -14.61 18.18
N LEU A 300 22.41 -13.56 17.92
CA LEU A 300 21.92 -12.20 17.66
C LEU A 300 21.82 -11.91 16.16
N THR A 301 22.38 -12.77 15.30
CA THR A 301 22.42 -12.50 13.86
C THR A 301 21.74 -13.62 13.11
N ILE A 302 20.70 -13.27 12.35
CA ILE A 302 20.03 -14.17 11.42
C ILE A 302 20.61 -13.96 10.04
N THR A 303 21.00 -15.03 9.37
CA THR A 303 21.70 -15.03 8.09
C THR A 303 20.88 -15.71 6.99
N ARG A 304 21.35 -15.66 5.73
CA ARG A 304 20.75 -16.30 4.54
C ARG A 304 19.46 -15.63 4.05
N LEU A 305 19.27 -14.35 4.37
CA LEU A 305 18.11 -13.57 3.95
C LEU A 305 18.34 -12.80 2.63
N HIS A 306 19.25 -13.25 1.76
CA HIS A 306 19.58 -12.54 0.49
C HIS A 306 18.39 -12.34 -0.42
N HIS A 307 17.36 -13.19 -0.33
CA HIS A 307 16.13 -13.06 -1.10
C HIS A 307 15.25 -11.88 -0.65
N LEU A 308 15.54 -11.29 0.52
CA LEU A 308 14.87 -10.11 1.09
C LEU A 308 15.82 -8.90 1.21
N GLU A 309 16.92 -8.89 0.47
CA GLU A 309 17.93 -7.82 0.57
C GLU A 309 17.32 -6.43 0.36
N GLY A 310 17.56 -5.53 1.34
CA GLY A 310 17.06 -4.16 1.32
C GLY A 310 15.60 -3.98 1.75
N GLU A 311 14.88 -5.07 2.05
CA GLU A 311 13.50 -5.02 2.51
C GLU A 311 13.42 -4.87 4.03
N LEU A 312 12.38 -4.15 4.49
CA LEU A 312 12.00 -4.08 5.89
C LEU A 312 11.16 -5.31 6.22
N CYS A 313 11.65 -6.13 7.13
CA CYS A 313 11.04 -7.41 7.51
C CYS A 313 10.49 -7.36 8.93
N ASN A 314 9.33 -7.98 9.14
CA ASN A 314 8.86 -8.33 10.47
C ASN A 314 9.65 -9.53 11.00
N VAL A 315 9.81 -9.56 12.31
CA VAL A 315 10.56 -10.61 13.00
C VAL A 315 9.75 -11.14 14.19
N LEU A 316 9.63 -12.46 14.29
CA LEU A 316 9.12 -13.14 15.47
C LEU A 316 10.30 -13.88 16.11
N ASN A 317 10.71 -13.46 17.32
CA ASN A 317 11.85 -14.02 18.04
C ASN A 317 11.36 -14.83 19.26
N ASN A 318 11.52 -16.15 19.24
CA ASN A 318 11.06 -17.07 20.29
C ASN A 318 9.59 -16.80 20.68
N GLY A 319 8.70 -16.67 19.69
CA GLY A 319 7.26 -16.38 19.88
C GLY A 319 6.91 -14.94 20.27
N ALA A 320 7.89 -14.05 20.44
CA ALA A 320 7.67 -12.63 20.72
C ALA A 320 7.92 -11.76 19.48
N THR A 321 7.10 -10.75 19.29
CA THR A 321 7.32 -9.75 18.23
C THR A 321 8.59 -8.95 18.54
N HIS A 322 9.44 -8.81 17.54
CA HIS A 322 10.64 -7.97 17.56
C HIS A 322 10.38 -6.69 16.76
N THR A 323 11.23 -5.68 16.89
CA THR A 323 11.25 -4.52 16.01
C THR A 323 11.54 -4.95 14.57
N ASP A 324 10.94 -4.25 13.61
CA ASP A 324 11.18 -4.53 12.19
C ASP A 324 12.63 -4.24 11.83
N GLU A 325 13.24 -5.15 11.07
CA GLU A 325 14.63 -5.08 10.69
C GLU A 325 14.81 -5.02 9.17
N THR A 326 15.72 -4.16 8.69
CA THR A 326 16.07 -4.13 7.28
C THR A 326 17.19 -5.12 6.98
N VAL A 327 16.97 -6.00 6.00
CA VAL A 327 17.99 -6.96 5.59
C VAL A 327 19.16 -6.24 4.90
N ALA A 328 20.38 -6.47 5.40
CA ALA A 328 21.61 -5.93 4.85
C ALA A 328 22.66 -7.02 4.67
N SER A 329 23.17 -7.22 3.46
CA SER A 329 24.12 -8.29 3.10
C SER A 329 23.59 -9.68 3.47
N GLY A 330 22.26 -9.88 3.31
CA GLY A 330 21.59 -11.14 3.64
C GLY A 330 21.44 -11.42 5.13
N ASN A 331 21.57 -10.42 6.00
CA ASN A 331 21.51 -10.58 7.44
C ASN A 331 20.63 -9.53 8.11
N ILE A 332 20.11 -9.86 9.30
CA ILE A 332 19.55 -8.91 10.28
C ILE A 332 20.23 -9.11 11.64
N THR A 333 20.14 -8.11 12.51
CA THR A 333 20.67 -8.17 13.88
C THR A 333 19.52 -7.99 14.86
N LEU A 334 19.37 -8.94 15.79
CA LEU A 334 18.35 -8.94 16.82
C LEU A 334 18.79 -8.12 18.04
N ASP A 335 17.84 -7.53 18.76
CA ASP A 335 18.07 -6.88 20.05
C ASP A 335 18.35 -7.91 21.16
N ASP A 336 17.65 -9.05 21.13
CA ASP A 336 17.79 -10.17 22.07
C ASP A 336 18.11 -11.46 21.31
N HIS A 337 18.84 -12.37 21.98
CA HIS A 337 19.22 -13.67 21.40
C HIS A 337 17.97 -14.50 21.03
N GLY A 338 17.94 -15.02 19.82
CA GLY A 338 16.94 -15.95 19.33
C GLY A 338 17.48 -17.37 19.16
N GLU A 339 16.65 -18.37 19.44
CA GLU A 339 16.85 -19.79 19.14
C GLU A 339 15.93 -20.21 18.00
N LYS A 340 14.66 -19.77 18.02
CA LYS A 340 13.71 -19.94 16.93
C LYS A 340 13.21 -18.57 16.47
N VAL A 341 13.55 -18.21 15.24
CA VAL A 341 13.29 -16.86 14.71
C VAL A 341 12.69 -16.97 13.31
N HIS A 342 11.53 -16.36 13.14
CA HIS A 342 10.90 -16.19 11.84
C HIS A 342 11.15 -14.78 11.33
N VAL A 343 11.57 -14.66 10.07
CA VAL A 343 11.83 -13.38 9.40
C VAL A 343 11.16 -13.38 8.04
N GLY A 344 10.39 -12.36 7.73
CA GLY A 344 9.70 -12.27 6.44
C GLY A 344 8.98 -10.94 6.23
N LEU A 345 8.25 -10.83 5.13
CA LEU A 345 7.51 -9.64 4.77
C LEU A 345 6.16 -9.60 5.49
N GLN A 346 5.82 -8.41 5.97
CA GLN A 346 4.53 -8.16 6.60
C GLN A 346 3.38 -8.23 5.59
N TYR A 347 2.25 -8.73 6.05
CA TYR A 347 0.95 -8.55 5.42
C TYR A 347 -0.13 -8.19 6.46
N ASP A 348 -1.20 -7.55 6.01
CA ASP A 348 -2.33 -7.22 6.86
C ASP A 348 -3.46 -8.24 6.66
N SER A 349 -3.96 -8.82 7.75
CA SER A 349 -5.19 -9.61 7.74
C SER A 349 -6.35 -8.75 8.23
N ILE A 350 -7.38 -8.59 7.40
CA ILE A 350 -8.53 -7.74 7.69
C ILE A 350 -9.81 -8.55 7.48
N LEU A 351 -10.66 -8.58 8.51
CA LEU A 351 -12.01 -9.07 8.47
C LEU A 351 -12.94 -7.88 8.71
N GLU A 352 -13.84 -7.62 7.76
CA GLU A 352 -14.90 -6.62 7.88
C GLU A 352 -16.24 -7.31 7.77
N THR A 353 -17.11 -7.09 8.76
CA THR A 353 -18.44 -7.70 8.75
C THR A 353 -19.35 -7.02 7.72
N MET A 354 -20.37 -7.72 7.29
CA MET A 354 -21.50 -7.08 6.62
C MET A 354 -22.17 -6.09 7.58
N ARG A 355 -23.01 -5.20 7.04
CA ARG A 355 -23.86 -4.32 7.87
C ARG A 355 -24.62 -5.14 8.89
N ILE A 356 -24.50 -4.78 10.17
CA ILE A 356 -25.13 -5.56 11.23
C ILE A 356 -26.64 -5.44 11.12
N GLU A 357 -27.30 -6.60 11.02
CA GLU A 357 -28.73 -6.75 11.09
C GLU A 357 -29.12 -7.29 12.47
N SER A 358 -29.87 -6.52 13.25
CA SER A 358 -30.50 -7.00 14.46
C SER A 358 -31.99 -7.14 14.19
N GLY A 359 -32.45 -8.38 14.00
CA GLY A 359 -33.88 -8.65 13.88
C GLY A 359 -34.58 -8.27 15.18
N SER A 360 -35.47 -7.28 15.13
CA SER A 360 -36.37 -6.93 16.23
C SER A 360 -37.81 -7.21 15.82
N GLN A 361 -38.73 -7.28 16.80
CA GLN A 361 -40.15 -7.36 16.52
C GLN A 361 -40.67 -6.18 15.66
N ASP A 362 -39.92 -5.08 15.63
CA ASP A 362 -40.25 -3.85 14.92
C ASP A 362 -39.63 -3.76 13.51
N GLY A 363 -39.08 -4.87 12.98
CA GLY A 363 -38.54 -4.96 11.62
C GLY A 363 -37.02 -4.94 11.55
N THR A 364 -36.50 -4.66 10.32
CA THR A 364 -35.05 -4.67 10.04
C THR A 364 -34.32 -3.50 10.71
N ALA A 365 -33.08 -3.70 11.14
CA ALA A 365 -32.19 -2.63 11.60
C ALA A 365 -31.44 -1.94 10.43
N GLN A 366 -31.64 -2.42 9.20
CA GLN A 366 -31.07 -1.77 8.02
C GLN A 366 -31.77 -0.43 7.76
N GLY A 367 -30.96 0.60 7.52
CA GLY A 367 -31.48 1.97 7.34
C GLY A 367 -31.78 2.74 8.62
N LYS A 368 -31.78 2.07 9.79
CA LYS A 368 -31.88 2.75 11.09
C LYS A 368 -30.52 3.27 11.52
N THR A 369 -30.52 4.43 12.19
CA THR A 369 -29.31 4.92 12.85
C THR A 369 -28.94 3.99 14.00
N LYS A 370 -27.71 3.52 14.05
CA LYS A 370 -27.21 2.61 15.08
C LYS A 370 -25.87 3.08 15.64
N ARG A 371 -25.59 2.70 16.87
CA ARG A 371 -24.31 2.92 17.52
C ARG A 371 -23.83 1.60 18.12
N ILE A 372 -22.70 1.12 17.66
CA ILE A 372 -21.99 0.01 18.27
C ILE A 372 -21.13 0.60 19.39
N HIS A 373 -21.40 0.24 20.64
CA HIS A 373 -20.67 0.76 21.79
C HIS A 373 -19.70 -0.26 22.38
N GLY A 374 -19.73 -1.50 21.93
CA GLY A 374 -18.79 -2.53 22.33
C GLY A 374 -18.96 -3.81 21.54
N VAL A 375 -17.93 -4.62 21.53
CA VAL A 375 -17.91 -5.96 20.91
C VAL A 375 -17.19 -6.92 21.83
N THR A 376 -17.77 -8.10 22.04
CA THR A 376 -17.04 -9.24 22.60
C THR A 376 -16.51 -10.06 21.44
N VAL A 377 -15.20 -10.23 21.36
CA VAL A 377 -14.52 -11.05 20.35
C VAL A 377 -14.14 -12.38 20.96
N ARG A 378 -14.70 -13.46 20.43
CA ARG A 378 -14.30 -14.82 20.79
C ARG A 378 -13.19 -15.27 19.88
N VAL A 379 -12.07 -15.64 20.48
CA VAL A 379 -10.86 -16.09 19.78
C VAL A 379 -10.44 -17.48 20.25
N ASP A 380 -9.71 -18.20 19.38
CA ASP A 380 -9.08 -19.47 19.71
C ASP A 380 -7.58 -19.41 19.37
N ARG A 381 -6.72 -19.86 20.31
CA ARG A 381 -5.24 -19.91 20.18
C ARG A 381 -4.69 -18.64 19.51
N SER A 382 -5.05 -17.46 20.02
CA SER A 382 -4.77 -16.19 19.37
C SER A 382 -3.88 -15.29 20.21
N MET A 383 -3.14 -14.42 19.52
CA MET A 383 -2.32 -13.35 20.08
C MET A 383 -2.44 -12.11 19.20
N GLY A 384 -2.31 -10.93 19.81
CA GLY A 384 -2.35 -9.67 19.04
C GLY A 384 -3.73 -9.37 18.43
N GLY A 385 -3.72 -8.50 17.44
CA GLY A 385 -4.91 -8.04 16.73
C GLY A 385 -5.60 -6.85 17.36
N SER A 386 -6.43 -6.20 16.56
CA SER A 386 -7.21 -5.02 16.93
C SER A 386 -8.62 -5.10 16.35
N VAL A 387 -9.58 -4.42 16.97
CA VAL A 387 -10.99 -4.43 16.56
C VAL A 387 -11.58 -3.03 16.69
N GLY A 388 -12.45 -2.66 15.77
CA GLY A 388 -13.07 -1.33 15.79
C GLY A 388 -14.21 -1.19 14.78
N PRO A 389 -14.85 -0.02 14.72
CA PRO A 389 -15.89 0.27 13.75
C PRO A 389 -15.35 0.48 12.32
N ASN A 390 -14.09 0.85 12.19
CA ASN A 390 -13.40 1.05 10.90
C ASN A 390 -11.88 0.97 11.09
N LEU A 391 -11.11 0.96 10.00
CA LEU A 391 -9.64 0.85 10.03
C LEU A 391 -8.92 2.04 10.69
N GLN A 392 -9.59 3.17 10.91
CA GLN A 392 -9.01 4.36 11.55
C GLN A 392 -9.19 4.36 13.08
N ASN A 393 -10.18 3.64 13.58
CA ASN A 393 -10.56 3.61 14.98
C ASN A 393 -10.53 2.16 15.49
N LEU A 394 -9.31 1.62 15.61
CA LEU A 394 -9.06 0.28 16.11
C LEU A 394 -8.56 0.32 17.55
N GLU A 395 -9.09 -0.55 18.40
CA GLU A 395 -8.63 -0.79 19.77
C GLU A 395 -7.93 -2.14 19.85
N LEU A 396 -6.76 -2.18 20.49
CA LEU A 396 -5.96 -3.40 20.61
C LEU A 396 -6.61 -4.45 21.49
N LEU A 397 -6.59 -5.70 21.06
CA LEU A 397 -6.92 -6.84 21.89
C LEU A 397 -5.76 -7.12 22.86
N THR A 398 -5.97 -6.85 24.14
CA THR A 398 -4.93 -6.97 25.16
C THR A 398 -4.89 -8.37 25.73
N TYR A 399 -3.76 -9.05 25.59
CA TYR A 399 -3.50 -10.40 26.12
C TYR A 399 -2.49 -10.39 27.26
N ARG A 400 -1.57 -9.43 27.26
CA ARG A 400 -0.50 -9.34 28.23
C ARG A 400 -1.06 -8.97 29.62
N THR A 401 -0.64 -9.69 30.63
CA THR A 401 -0.93 -9.37 32.03
C THR A 401 0.31 -8.73 32.69
N SER A 402 0.13 -8.06 33.81
CA SER A 402 1.23 -7.43 34.57
C SER A 402 2.26 -8.42 35.13
N ALA A 403 1.96 -9.72 35.10
CA ALA A 403 2.86 -10.79 35.56
C ALA A 403 3.86 -11.25 34.48
N LEU A 404 3.62 -10.90 33.19
CA LEU A 404 4.49 -11.31 32.09
C LEU A 404 5.59 -10.26 31.84
N PRO A 405 6.88 -10.65 31.79
CA PRO A 405 7.97 -9.77 31.39
C PRO A 405 7.71 -9.18 29.99
N LEU A 406 8.17 -7.95 29.74
CA LEU A 406 7.98 -7.30 28.44
C LEU A 406 8.69 -8.00 27.28
N THR A 407 9.76 -8.70 27.56
CA THR A 407 10.61 -9.44 26.58
C THR A 407 10.16 -10.87 26.35
N SER A 408 9.16 -11.39 27.09
CA SER A 408 8.64 -12.75 26.88
C SER A 408 7.49 -12.75 25.89
N SER A 409 7.35 -13.88 25.18
CA SER A 409 6.17 -14.18 24.37
C SER A 409 4.88 -14.09 25.19
N ILE A 410 3.78 -13.89 24.51
CA ILE A 410 2.44 -13.93 25.10
C ILE A 410 1.89 -15.33 24.80
N PRO A 411 1.48 -16.13 25.81
CA PRO A 411 0.90 -17.44 25.53
C PRO A 411 -0.40 -17.32 24.75
N TYR A 412 -0.72 -18.33 23.96
CA TYR A 412 -1.98 -18.40 23.23
C TYR A 412 -3.18 -18.25 24.18
N PHE A 413 -4.10 -17.44 23.73
CA PHE A 413 -5.35 -17.20 24.45
C PHE A 413 -6.54 -17.79 23.69
N THR A 414 -7.35 -18.56 24.41
CA THR A 414 -8.68 -19.02 23.94
C THR A 414 -9.74 -18.51 24.89
N GLY A 415 -10.73 -17.79 24.37
CA GLY A 415 -11.81 -17.22 25.16
C GLY A 415 -12.35 -15.90 24.59
N ASP A 416 -13.01 -15.15 25.44
CA ASP A 416 -13.70 -13.91 25.08
C ASP A 416 -12.89 -12.68 25.49
N LYS A 417 -12.83 -11.69 24.60
CA LYS A 417 -12.23 -10.37 24.82
C LYS A 417 -13.28 -9.29 24.63
N ASP A 418 -13.53 -8.52 25.66
CA ASP A 418 -14.45 -7.38 25.60
C ASP A 418 -13.70 -6.12 25.19
N VAL A 419 -14.22 -5.41 24.18
CA VAL A 419 -13.68 -4.15 23.70
C VAL A 419 -14.81 -3.12 23.65
N GLU A 420 -14.54 -1.94 24.18
CA GLU A 420 -15.45 -0.79 24.09
C GLU A 420 -15.11 0.05 22.86
N PHE A 421 -16.13 0.35 22.06
CA PHE A 421 -15.98 1.17 20.87
C PHE A 421 -16.29 2.64 21.15
N ARG A 422 -15.44 3.51 20.64
CA ARG A 422 -15.70 4.95 20.55
C ARG A 422 -16.39 5.28 19.22
N GLY A 423 -17.43 4.51 18.89
CA GLY A 423 -18.19 4.70 17.66
C GLY A 423 -19.22 5.82 17.76
N ASP A 424 -19.47 6.50 16.66
CA ASP A 424 -20.56 7.46 16.49
C ASP A 424 -21.84 6.77 16.03
N TYR A 425 -22.90 7.54 15.88
CA TYR A 425 -24.16 7.09 15.32
C TYR A 425 -24.04 7.07 13.79
N GLU A 426 -24.26 5.88 13.20
CA GLU A 426 -24.17 5.67 11.77
C GLU A 426 -25.27 4.73 11.26
N THR A 427 -25.52 4.73 9.94
CA THR A 427 -26.50 3.85 9.32
C THR A 427 -25.93 2.50 8.90
N ASP A 428 -24.60 2.44 8.71
CA ASP A 428 -23.94 1.26 8.18
C ASP A 428 -23.63 0.21 9.25
N GLY A 429 -22.89 0.55 10.30
CA GLY A 429 -22.61 -0.33 11.45
C GLY A 429 -21.84 -1.59 11.06
N HIS A 430 -20.52 -1.43 10.82
CA HIS A 430 -19.58 -2.51 10.58
C HIS A 430 -18.70 -2.78 11.80
N ILE A 431 -18.10 -3.97 11.84
CA ILE A 431 -17.01 -4.30 12.75
C ILE A 431 -15.83 -4.73 11.90
N VAL A 432 -14.69 -4.11 12.15
CA VAL A 432 -13.42 -4.46 11.51
C VAL A 432 -12.52 -5.12 12.53
N VAL A 433 -11.95 -6.27 12.18
CA VAL A 433 -10.87 -6.91 12.93
C VAL A 433 -9.62 -6.90 12.06
N LYS A 434 -8.50 -6.47 12.62
CA LYS A 434 -7.22 -6.38 11.90
C LYS A 434 -6.12 -7.07 12.69
N GLN A 435 -5.26 -7.83 11.98
CA GLN A 435 -3.97 -8.29 12.45
C GLN A 435 -2.89 -7.77 11.52
N GLU A 436 -1.90 -7.07 12.06
CA GLU A 436 -0.75 -6.52 11.33
C GLU A 436 0.60 -7.04 11.85
N GLN A 437 0.57 -7.77 12.97
CA GLN A 437 1.76 -8.40 13.53
C GLN A 437 1.89 -9.85 13.05
N PRO A 438 3.08 -10.43 13.05
CA PRO A 438 3.29 -11.83 12.64
C PRO A 438 2.81 -12.81 13.71
N LEU A 439 1.56 -12.64 14.16
CA LEU A 439 0.93 -13.38 15.24
C LEU A 439 -0.38 -14.02 14.80
N PRO A 440 -0.76 -15.19 15.33
CA PRO A 440 -2.01 -15.84 15.01
C PRO A 440 -3.23 -15.10 15.56
N LEU A 441 -4.28 -15.01 14.75
CA LEU A 441 -5.57 -14.46 15.17
C LEU A 441 -6.71 -15.28 14.54
N ASN A 442 -7.30 -16.18 15.33
CA ASN A 442 -8.46 -16.98 14.94
C ASN A 442 -9.72 -16.40 15.58
N VAL A 443 -10.53 -15.71 14.81
CA VAL A 443 -11.80 -15.15 15.26
C VAL A 443 -12.91 -16.18 15.08
N VAL A 444 -13.45 -16.66 16.19
CA VAL A 444 -14.53 -17.66 16.21
C VAL A 444 -15.90 -17.00 16.10
N ALA A 445 -16.10 -15.88 16.82
CA ALA A 445 -17.36 -15.15 16.82
C ALA A 445 -17.18 -13.70 17.27
N LEU A 446 -18.10 -12.85 16.80
CA LEU A 446 -18.23 -11.46 17.22
C LEU A 446 -19.62 -11.26 17.84
N PHE A 447 -19.67 -10.67 19.03
CA PHE A 447 -20.92 -10.38 19.76
C PHE A 447 -21.04 -8.85 19.94
N PRO A 448 -21.66 -8.14 18.98
CA PRO A 448 -21.80 -6.69 19.04
C PRO A 448 -22.84 -6.29 20.09
N ARG A 449 -22.54 -5.20 20.81
CA ARG A 449 -23.47 -4.49 21.68
C ARG A 449 -23.81 -3.16 21.00
N LEU A 450 -25.06 -3.02 20.58
CA LEU A 450 -25.48 -1.85 19.80
C LEU A 450 -26.83 -1.32 20.27
N ASN A 451 -27.02 -0.04 20.05
CA ASN A 451 -28.32 0.64 20.19
C ASN A 451 -28.79 1.08 18.81
N THR A 452 -30.08 0.88 18.53
CA THR A 452 -30.73 1.36 17.30
C THR A 452 -31.72 2.48 17.64
N PHE A 453 -31.82 3.45 16.75
CA PHE A 453 -32.75 4.57 16.87
C PHE A 453 -33.57 4.66 15.60
N ASP A 454 -34.88 4.75 15.75
CA ASP A 454 -35.78 5.14 14.69
C ASP A 454 -35.68 6.67 14.55
N GLY A 455 -35.29 7.15 13.36
CA GLY A 455 -35.14 8.57 13.05
C GLY A 455 -36.46 9.32 13.10
#